data_041fd1a6b21b86ec101a949672af7a02
#
_entry.id   041fd1a6b21b86ec101a949672af7a02
#
_cell.length_a   1.000
_cell.length_b   1.000
_cell.length_c   1.000
_cell.angle_alpha   90.00
_cell.angle_beta   90.00
_cell.angle_gamma   90.00
#
_symmetry.space_group_name_H-M   'P 1'
#
loop_
_entity.id
_entity.type
_entity.pdbx_description
1 polymer ?
#
loop_
_entity_poly.entity_id
_entity_poly.type
_entity_poly.pdbx_seq_one_letter_code
_entity_poly.pdbx_strand_id
1 'polypeptide(L)'
;FIDVELILEDEAGLKIPNSSIVEKEFFIVPKDYVTKGGNSNNFGVMRETYTEDGTATVEFIETNIYNETDEEYYVDDMTLRIGDYIVKPESTEKYPVSKRGSLIGVYHMNKGYADFKQINILYQNEEYSIVKSNTQYGLSVYDYIVLDATTVNEDELIYE
;
A
#
# COMPACT_ATOMS: atom_id res chain seq x y z
N PHE A 1 5.42 -9.77 20.70
CA PHE A 1 6.36 -10.44 19.81
C PHE A 1 5.82 -10.60 18.43
N ILE A 2 6.60 -10.20 17.45
CA ILE A 2 6.28 -10.46 16.06
C ILE A 2 7.41 -11.28 15.46
N ASP A 3 7.07 -12.48 15.01
CA ASP A 3 8.04 -13.35 14.36
C ASP A 3 8.19 -12.96 12.89
N VAL A 4 9.42 -12.91 12.43
CA VAL A 4 9.74 -12.61 11.04
C VAL A 4 10.60 -13.70 10.46
N GLU A 5 10.58 -13.82 9.14
CA GLU A 5 11.38 -14.80 8.42
C GLU A 5 12.03 -14.15 7.21
N LEU A 6 13.29 -14.51 6.97
CA LEU A 6 14.02 -14.10 5.78
C LEU A 6 13.52 -14.91 4.58
N ILE A 7 13.15 -14.22 3.51
CA ILE A 7 12.67 -14.86 2.29
C ILE A 7 13.85 -15.30 1.45
N LEU A 8 13.85 -16.57 1.07
CA LEU A 8 14.83 -17.13 0.15
C LEU A 8 14.13 -17.51 -1.15
N GLU A 9 14.85 -17.36 -2.26
CA GLU A 9 14.32 -17.71 -3.56
C GLU A 9 14.37 -19.21 -3.80
N ASP A 10 13.27 -19.76 -4.30
CA ASP A 10 13.15 -21.10 -4.82
C ASP A 10 13.13 -21.03 -6.36
N GLU A 11 13.29 -22.15 -7.06
CA GLU A 11 13.25 -22.20 -8.53
C GLU A 11 11.96 -21.63 -9.12
N ALA A 12 10.82 -21.80 -8.42
CA ALA A 12 9.52 -21.34 -8.88
C ALA A 12 9.19 -19.90 -8.43
N GLY A 13 9.96 -19.32 -7.51
CA GLY A 13 9.72 -18.01 -6.94
C GLY A 13 10.08 -17.96 -5.47
N LEU A 14 9.43 -17.08 -4.72
CA LEU A 14 9.67 -16.93 -3.28
C LEU A 14 8.68 -17.78 -2.51
N LYS A 15 9.18 -18.57 -1.56
CA LYS A 15 8.36 -19.43 -0.70
C LYS A 15 8.02 -18.70 0.59
N ILE A 16 6.74 -18.57 0.89
CA ILE A 16 6.26 -17.92 2.11
C ILE A 16 5.24 -18.79 2.82
N PRO A 17 5.15 -18.73 4.16
CA PRO A 17 4.11 -19.46 4.89
C PRO A 17 2.75 -18.79 4.68
N ASN A 18 1.69 -19.61 4.61
CA ASN A 18 0.34 -19.08 4.40
C ASN A 18 -0.12 -18.19 5.55
N SER A 19 0.39 -18.40 6.75
CA SER A 19 0.06 -17.55 7.91
C SER A 19 0.49 -16.09 7.73
N SER A 20 1.42 -15.82 6.83
CA SER A 20 1.90 -14.46 6.56
C SER A 20 0.98 -13.69 5.61
N ILE A 21 0.08 -14.37 4.93
CA ILE A 21 -0.75 -13.77 3.87
C ILE A 21 -1.95 -13.05 4.47
N VAL A 22 -2.21 -11.85 3.98
CA VAL A 22 -3.35 -11.04 4.42
C VAL A 22 -4.02 -10.41 3.19
N GLU A 23 -5.33 -10.23 3.28
CA GLU A 23 -6.09 -9.44 2.33
C GLU A 23 -6.39 -8.09 2.96
N LYS A 24 -6.10 -7.01 2.22
CA LYS A 24 -6.29 -5.65 2.72
C LYS A 24 -6.99 -4.80 1.68
N GLU A 25 -7.87 -3.91 2.12
CA GLU A 25 -8.54 -2.95 1.25
C GLU A 25 -7.76 -1.66 1.12
N PHE A 26 -7.83 -1.07 -0.07
CA PHE A 26 -7.21 0.20 -0.42
C PHE A 26 -8.21 1.06 -1.15
N PHE A 27 -7.97 2.37 -1.19
CA PHE A 27 -8.68 3.25 -2.09
C PHE A 27 -8.05 3.15 -3.47
N ILE A 28 -8.88 3.32 -4.51
CA ILE A 28 -8.44 3.33 -5.89
C ILE A 28 -8.74 4.71 -6.45
N VAL A 29 -7.71 5.38 -6.93
CA VAL A 29 -7.80 6.75 -7.46
C VAL A 29 -7.18 6.83 -8.84
N PRO A 30 -7.69 7.72 -9.72
CA PRO A 30 -7.10 7.89 -11.04
C PRO A 30 -5.66 8.40 -10.94
N LYS A 31 -4.79 7.91 -11.80
CA LYS A 31 -3.38 8.31 -11.82
C LYS A 31 -3.19 9.80 -12.03
N ASP A 32 -4.08 10.43 -12.79
CA ASP A 32 -4.00 11.85 -13.09
C ASP A 32 -4.13 12.75 -11.86
N TYR A 33 -4.65 12.20 -10.76
CA TYR A 33 -4.85 12.94 -9.52
C TYR A 33 -3.68 12.78 -8.55
N VAL A 34 -2.74 11.90 -8.85
CA VAL A 34 -1.58 11.64 -7.99
C VAL A 34 -0.39 12.43 -8.52
N THR A 35 0.28 13.14 -7.63
CA THR A 35 1.42 13.97 -7.97
C THR A 35 2.50 13.84 -6.90
N LYS A 36 3.67 14.37 -7.18
CA LYS A 36 4.76 14.45 -6.20
C LYS A 36 4.67 15.75 -5.43
N GLY A 37 4.95 15.70 -4.14
CA GLY A 37 4.99 16.89 -3.30
C GLY A 37 6.11 17.84 -3.71
N GLY A 38 5.88 19.14 -3.52
CA GLY A 38 6.82 20.16 -3.96
C GLY A 38 8.21 20.09 -3.34
N ASN A 39 8.29 19.69 -2.09
CA ASN A 39 9.55 19.61 -1.33
C ASN A 39 10.00 18.17 -1.08
N SER A 40 9.32 17.19 -1.62
CA SER A 40 9.68 15.79 -1.49
C SER A 40 9.41 15.06 -2.79
N ASN A 41 10.02 13.89 -2.94
CA ASN A 41 9.75 13.04 -4.09
C ASN A 41 8.64 12.03 -3.81
N ASN A 42 7.92 12.20 -2.70
CA ASN A 42 6.86 11.29 -2.32
C ASN A 42 5.57 11.61 -3.05
N PHE A 43 4.85 10.56 -3.45
CA PHE A 43 3.56 10.70 -4.11
C PHE A 43 2.47 11.11 -3.12
N GLY A 44 1.48 11.79 -3.62
CA GLY A 44 0.32 12.17 -2.84
C GLY A 44 -0.77 12.77 -3.70
N VAL A 45 -1.81 13.22 -3.03
CA VAL A 45 -2.98 13.83 -3.68
C VAL A 45 -3.27 15.19 -3.05
N MET A 46 -3.97 16.03 -3.79
CA MET A 46 -4.40 17.35 -3.32
C MET A 46 -5.83 17.20 -2.80
N ARG A 47 -6.00 17.20 -1.48
CA ARG A 47 -7.33 17.08 -0.87
C ARG A 47 -7.94 18.44 -0.64
N GLU A 48 -9.21 18.60 -1.06
CA GLU A 48 -9.95 19.81 -0.78
C GLU A 48 -10.34 19.88 0.69
N THR A 49 -10.09 21.01 1.31
CA THR A 49 -10.48 21.28 2.68
C THR A 49 -11.16 22.64 2.76
N TYR A 50 -11.76 22.96 3.89
CA TYR A 50 -12.43 24.21 4.09
C TYR A 50 -11.90 24.91 5.33
N THR A 51 -11.69 26.21 5.22
CA THR A 51 -11.32 27.02 6.37
C THR A 51 -12.55 27.27 7.26
N GLU A 52 -12.34 27.87 8.43
CA GLU A 52 -13.45 28.16 9.36
C GLU A 52 -14.53 29.05 8.75
N ASP A 53 -14.17 29.93 7.81
CA ASP A 53 -15.12 30.79 7.13
C ASP A 53 -15.78 30.16 5.91
N GLY A 54 -15.50 28.87 5.66
CA GLY A 54 -16.08 28.13 4.56
C GLY A 54 -15.35 28.26 3.22
N THR A 55 -14.20 28.92 3.19
CA THR A 55 -13.41 29.06 1.97
C THR A 55 -12.73 27.74 1.62
N ALA A 56 -12.89 27.30 0.37
CA ALA A 56 -12.23 26.09 -0.11
C ALA A 56 -10.73 26.32 -0.28
N THR A 57 -9.95 25.36 0.17
CA THR A 57 -8.51 25.32 -0.03
C THR A 57 -8.09 23.88 -0.32
N VAL A 58 -6.84 23.67 -0.70
CA VAL A 58 -6.33 22.33 -0.92
C VAL A 58 -5.08 22.12 -0.09
N GLU A 59 -4.90 20.88 0.37
CA GLU A 59 -3.69 20.47 1.06
C GLU A 59 -3.12 19.23 0.40
N PHE A 60 -1.79 19.14 0.36
CA PHE A 60 -1.13 17.95 -0.15
C PHE A 60 -1.14 16.87 0.92
N ILE A 61 -1.68 15.71 0.58
CA ILE A 61 -1.71 14.54 1.45
C ILE A 61 -0.79 13.50 0.83
N GLU A 62 0.29 13.20 1.54
CA GLU A 62 1.20 12.16 1.12
C GLU A 62 0.52 10.80 1.25
N THR A 63 0.66 9.95 0.23
CA THR A 63 0.07 8.62 0.23
C THR A 63 1.02 7.63 -0.40
N ASN A 64 0.98 6.40 0.08
CA ASN A 64 1.79 5.32 -0.46
C ASN A 64 1.01 4.58 -1.54
N ILE A 65 1.71 4.15 -2.57
CA ILE A 65 1.12 3.38 -3.68
C ILE A 65 1.47 1.91 -3.47
N TYR A 66 0.45 1.06 -3.47
CA TYR A 66 0.61 -0.37 -3.20
C TYR A 66 0.39 -1.26 -4.41
N ASN A 67 -0.22 -0.74 -5.44
CA ASN A 67 -0.37 -1.39 -6.74
C ASN A 67 -0.91 -0.40 -7.74
N GLU A 68 -0.97 -0.81 -9.01
CA GLU A 68 -1.51 0.03 -10.06
C GLU A 68 -2.15 -0.80 -11.17
N THR A 69 -3.08 -0.18 -11.87
CA THR A 69 -3.59 -0.63 -13.17
C THR A 69 -3.12 0.38 -14.22
N ASP A 70 -3.58 0.25 -15.45
CA ASP A 70 -3.19 1.20 -16.51
C ASP A 70 -3.61 2.63 -16.19
N GLU A 71 -4.72 2.82 -15.48
CA GLU A 71 -5.31 4.15 -15.27
C GLU A 71 -5.41 4.57 -13.82
N GLU A 72 -5.20 3.66 -12.86
CA GLU A 72 -5.48 3.90 -11.46
C GLU A 72 -4.35 3.42 -10.55
N TYR A 73 -4.25 4.03 -9.37
CA TYR A 73 -3.38 3.59 -8.28
C TYR A 73 -4.19 3.07 -7.11
N TYR A 74 -3.65 2.05 -6.45
CA TYR A 74 -4.13 1.60 -5.14
C TYR A 74 -3.33 2.33 -4.08
N VAL A 75 -4.02 3.09 -3.24
CA VAL A 75 -3.39 3.92 -2.20
C VAL A 75 -3.94 3.54 -0.83
N ASP A 76 -3.17 3.83 0.23
CA ASP A 76 -3.60 3.48 1.56
C ASP A 76 -4.87 4.27 1.97
N ASP A 77 -5.62 3.70 2.91
CA ASP A 77 -6.86 4.29 3.39
C ASP A 77 -6.72 4.99 4.74
N MET A 78 -5.49 5.26 5.16
CA MET A 78 -5.22 5.83 6.48
C MET A 78 -5.38 7.34 6.50
N THR A 79 -5.04 8.00 5.40
CA THR A 79 -5.03 9.46 5.30
C THR A 79 -6.23 10.03 4.54
N LEU A 80 -6.87 9.22 3.73
CA LEU A 80 -8.06 9.60 2.97
C LEU A 80 -9.30 8.93 3.55
N ARG A 81 -10.45 9.51 3.31
CA ARG A 81 -11.74 8.98 3.77
C ARG A 81 -12.74 9.00 2.62
N ILE A 82 -13.72 8.11 2.69
CA ILE A 82 -14.83 8.12 1.75
C ILE A 82 -15.51 9.49 1.81
N GLY A 83 -15.73 10.07 0.64
CA GLY A 83 -16.35 11.38 0.52
C GLY A 83 -15.38 12.55 0.45
N ASP A 84 -14.09 12.32 0.72
CA ASP A 84 -13.09 13.35 0.45
C ASP A 84 -13.05 13.65 -1.05
N TYR A 85 -12.86 14.91 -1.39
CA TYR A 85 -12.61 15.32 -2.78
C TYR A 85 -11.13 15.56 -2.97
N ILE A 86 -10.57 14.94 -4.00
CA ILE A 86 -9.21 15.22 -4.42
C ILE A 86 -9.26 16.03 -5.71
N VAL A 87 -8.30 16.94 -5.87
CA VAL A 87 -8.27 17.88 -6.98
C VAL A 87 -7.15 17.48 -7.94
N LYS A 88 -7.48 17.46 -9.22
CA LYS A 88 -6.48 17.16 -10.25
C LYS A 88 -5.44 18.26 -10.30
N PRO A 89 -4.13 17.94 -10.28
CA PRO A 89 -3.08 18.96 -10.36
C PRO A 89 -3.25 19.87 -11.59
N GLU A 90 -3.07 21.16 -11.37
CA GLU A 90 -3.20 22.19 -12.42
C GLU A 90 -4.59 22.27 -13.07
N SER A 91 -5.61 21.87 -12.33
CA SER A 91 -6.98 21.79 -12.81
C SER A 91 -7.94 22.13 -11.67
N THR A 92 -9.20 22.35 -12.02
CA THR A 92 -10.29 22.47 -11.05
C THR A 92 -11.12 21.20 -10.95
N GLU A 93 -10.78 20.18 -11.71
CA GLU A 93 -11.49 18.92 -11.68
C GLU A 93 -11.32 18.23 -10.33
N LYS A 94 -12.39 17.65 -9.83
CA LYS A 94 -12.41 16.95 -8.55
C LYS A 94 -12.87 15.52 -8.72
N TYR A 95 -12.37 14.65 -7.86
CA TYR A 95 -12.77 13.24 -7.84
C TYR A 95 -13.16 12.87 -6.42
N PRO A 96 -14.36 12.32 -6.21
CA PRO A 96 -14.75 11.85 -4.88
C PRO A 96 -14.09 10.50 -4.57
N VAL A 97 -13.41 10.44 -3.44
CA VAL A 97 -12.77 9.19 -2.98
C VAL A 97 -13.88 8.24 -2.54
N SER A 98 -14.06 7.16 -3.28
CA SER A 98 -15.13 6.19 -2.99
C SER A 98 -14.81 4.77 -3.43
N LYS A 99 -14.04 4.60 -4.51
CA LYS A 99 -13.74 3.29 -5.06
C LYS A 99 -12.72 2.57 -4.18
N ARG A 100 -12.99 1.32 -3.85
CA ARG A 100 -12.10 0.47 -3.07
C ARG A 100 -11.76 -0.79 -3.84
N GLY A 101 -10.63 -1.40 -3.50
CA GLY A 101 -10.24 -2.70 -4.01
C GLY A 101 -9.34 -3.40 -3.02
N SER A 102 -9.36 -4.72 -3.04
CA SER A 102 -8.55 -5.54 -2.16
C SER A 102 -7.28 -6.01 -2.86
N LEU A 103 -6.20 -6.10 -2.10
CA LEU A 103 -4.96 -6.72 -2.53
C LEU A 103 -4.60 -7.83 -1.55
N ILE A 104 -4.01 -8.89 -2.08
CA ILE A 104 -3.45 -9.98 -1.26
C ILE A 104 -1.97 -9.71 -1.13
N GLY A 105 -1.46 -9.80 0.08
CA GLY A 105 -0.06 -9.49 0.32
C GLY A 105 0.45 -10.00 1.66
N VAL A 106 1.61 -9.47 2.02
CA VAL A 106 2.27 -9.78 3.27
C VAL A 106 2.81 -8.49 3.87
N TYR A 107 3.14 -8.52 5.16
CA TYR A 107 3.83 -7.40 5.79
C TYR A 107 5.34 -7.63 5.74
N HIS A 108 6.03 -6.70 5.12
CA HIS A 108 7.46 -6.65 4.97
C HIS A 108 8.06 -5.80 6.07
N MET A 109 9.11 -6.27 6.72
CA MET A 109 9.82 -5.51 7.73
C MET A 109 10.76 -4.51 7.07
N ASN A 110 10.49 -3.23 7.25
CA ASN A 110 11.27 -2.15 6.66
C ASN A 110 11.67 -1.17 7.75
N LYS A 111 12.93 -1.19 8.14
CA LYS A 111 13.50 -0.29 9.15
C LYS A 111 12.69 -0.25 10.46
N GLY A 112 12.25 -1.41 10.92
CA GLY A 112 11.47 -1.54 12.13
C GLY A 112 9.97 -1.34 12.00
N TYR A 113 9.49 -1.05 10.80
CA TYR A 113 8.06 -0.89 10.51
C TYR A 113 7.56 -2.02 9.62
N ALA A 114 6.31 -2.39 9.80
CA ALA A 114 5.64 -3.33 8.92
C ALA A 114 5.00 -2.56 7.77
N ASP A 115 5.37 -2.92 6.54
CA ASP A 115 4.89 -2.30 5.32
C ASP A 115 4.24 -3.35 4.43
N PHE A 116 3.04 -3.08 3.94
CA PHE A 116 2.32 -4.03 3.09
C PHE A 116 2.99 -4.14 1.71
N LYS A 117 3.16 -5.39 1.24
CA LYS A 117 3.64 -5.68 -0.11
C LYS A 117 2.68 -6.63 -0.78
N GLN A 118 2.22 -6.27 -1.97
CA GLN A 118 1.30 -7.07 -2.75
C GLN A 118 2.03 -8.30 -3.31
N ILE A 119 1.38 -9.45 -3.30
CA ILE A 119 1.95 -10.70 -3.81
C ILE A 119 1.11 -11.24 -4.96
N ASN A 120 1.77 -12.01 -5.83
CA ASN A 120 1.14 -12.78 -6.88
C ASN A 120 1.43 -14.26 -6.62
N ILE A 121 0.41 -15.02 -6.25
CA ILE A 121 0.56 -16.42 -5.90
C ILE A 121 0.66 -17.25 -7.18
N LEU A 122 1.76 -17.98 -7.31
CA LEU A 122 2.00 -18.90 -8.44
C LEU A 122 1.57 -20.31 -8.10
N TYR A 123 1.71 -20.70 -6.83
CA TYR A 123 1.36 -22.02 -6.34
C TYR A 123 1.03 -21.91 -4.84
N GLN A 124 0.08 -22.68 -4.37
CA GLN A 124 -0.29 -22.70 -2.96
C GLN A 124 -0.73 -24.09 -2.54
N ASN A 125 -0.28 -24.51 -1.36
CA ASN A 125 -0.80 -25.69 -0.69
C ASN A 125 -1.30 -25.29 0.71
N GLU A 126 -1.53 -26.28 1.59
CA GLU A 126 -2.10 -25.99 2.91
C GLU A 126 -1.13 -25.26 3.84
N GLU A 127 0.16 -25.29 3.59
CA GLU A 127 1.17 -24.74 4.48
C GLU A 127 1.85 -23.49 3.94
N TYR A 128 2.17 -23.49 2.65
CA TYR A 128 2.94 -22.39 2.06
C TYR A 128 2.43 -22.00 0.68
N SER A 129 2.91 -20.83 0.24
CA SER A 129 2.66 -20.32 -1.11
C SER A 129 3.98 -19.99 -1.78
N ILE A 130 4.02 -20.17 -3.09
CA ILE A 130 5.11 -19.67 -3.93
C ILE A 130 4.58 -18.43 -4.64
N VAL A 131 5.29 -17.32 -4.47
CA VAL A 131 4.87 -16.04 -5.04
C VAL A 131 5.94 -15.51 -5.99
N LYS A 132 5.49 -14.68 -6.93
CA LYS A 132 6.37 -14.08 -7.92
C LYS A 132 7.36 -13.13 -7.24
N SER A 133 8.63 -13.20 -7.63
CA SER A 133 9.68 -12.34 -7.07
C SER A 133 9.88 -11.08 -7.90
N ASN A 134 10.40 -10.05 -7.25
CA ASN A 134 10.86 -8.81 -7.89
C ASN A 134 9.79 -8.08 -8.72
N THR A 135 8.55 -8.15 -8.29
CA THR A 135 7.49 -7.32 -8.86
C THR A 135 7.61 -5.91 -8.28
N GLN A 136 7.11 -4.93 -9.00
CA GLN A 136 7.24 -3.52 -8.61
C GLN A 136 6.73 -3.22 -7.20
N TYR A 137 5.63 -3.84 -6.80
CA TYR A 137 4.99 -3.59 -5.50
C TYR A 137 5.10 -4.78 -4.56
N GLY A 138 5.91 -5.77 -4.90
CA GLY A 138 6.01 -7.04 -4.21
C GLY A 138 7.32 -7.26 -3.49
N LEU A 139 7.58 -8.52 -3.20
CA LEU A 139 8.74 -8.96 -2.44
C LEU A 139 9.94 -9.23 -3.32
N SER A 140 11.10 -9.12 -2.72
CA SER A 140 12.38 -9.53 -3.28
C SER A 140 13.02 -10.58 -2.39
N VAL A 141 13.97 -11.34 -2.97
CA VAL A 141 14.74 -12.30 -2.18
C VAL A 141 15.50 -11.56 -1.08
N TYR A 142 15.62 -12.21 0.08
CA TYR A 142 16.22 -11.67 1.31
C TYR A 142 15.38 -10.61 2.04
N ASP A 143 14.15 -10.37 1.62
CA ASP A 143 13.24 -9.57 2.41
C ASP A 143 12.83 -10.34 3.68
N TYR A 144 12.60 -9.61 4.75
CA TYR A 144 12.02 -10.16 5.98
C TYR A 144 10.53 -9.90 5.99
N ILE A 145 9.74 -10.92 6.29
CA ILE A 145 8.28 -10.79 6.40
C ILE A 145 7.79 -11.22 7.77
N VAL A 146 6.64 -10.68 8.16
CA VAL A 146 5.94 -11.08 9.38
C VAL A 146 5.24 -12.41 9.15
N LEU A 147 5.51 -13.39 10.00
CA LEU A 147 4.97 -14.74 9.83
C LEU A 147 3.47 -14.85 10.11
N ASP A 148 2.98 -14.09 11.07
CA ASP A 148 1.57 -14.07 11.45
C ASP A 148 1.00 -12.66 11.25
N ALA A 149 0.25 -12.48 10.18
CA ALA A 149 -0.31 -11.20 9.80
C ALA A 149 -1.27 -10.62 10.85
N THR A 150 -1.86 -11.47 11.70
CA THR A 150 -2.78 -10.99 12.73
C THR A 150 -2.10 -10.21 13.85
N THR A 151 -0.77 -10.29 13.92
CA THR A 151 0.00 -9.59 14.97
C THR A 151 0.38 -8.16 14.59
N VAL A 152 0.07 -7.73 13.37
CA VAL A 152 0.53 -6.44 12.85
C VAL A 152 -0.51 -5.36 13.02
N ASN A 153 -0.06 -4.23 13.57
CA ASN A 153 -0.75 -2.94 13.44
C ASN A 153 0.09 -2.11 12.47
N GLU A 154 -0.52 -1.70 11.38
CA GLU A 154 0.17 -0.97 10.33
C GLU A 154 0.79 0.32 10.84
N ASP A 155 1.97 0.65 10.33
CA ASP A 155 2.77 1.81 10.72
C ASP A 155 3.22 1.81 12.18
N GLU A 156 3.03 0.70 12.89
CA GLU A 156 3.56 0.54 14.24
C GLU A 156 5.03 0.15 14.16
N LEU A 157 5.85 0.78 15.00
CA LEU A 157 7.25 0.40 15.13
C LEU A 157 7.34 -0.98 15.80
N ILE A 158 8.03 -1.90 15.13
CA ILE A 158 8.21 -3.27 15.60
C ILE A 158 9.63 -3.44 16.09
N TYR A 159 9.78 -3.87 17.33
CA TYR A 159 11.09 -4.17 17.90
C TYR A 159 11.43 -5.64 17.70
N GLU A 160 12.68 -5.85 17.42
CA GLU A 160 13.25 -7.19 17.30
C GLU A 160 13.47 -7.82 18.67
#